data_b1619f5a60b77970e576c1cab3638894
#
_entry.id   b1619f5a60b77970e576c1cab3638894
#
_cell.length_a   1.000
_cell.length_b   1.000
_cell.length_c   1.000
_cell.angle_alpha   90.00
_cell.angle_beta   90.00
_cell.angle_gamma   90.00
#
_symmetry.space_group_name_H-M   'P 1'
#
loop_
_entity.id
_entity.type
_entity.pdbx_description
1 polymer ?
#
loop_
_entity_poly.entity_id
_entity_poly.type
_entity_poly.pdbx_seq_one_letter_code
_entity_poly.pdbx_strand_id
1 'polypeptide(L)'
;VGALKNLAYRLRKALRDASFDEECIVSVRGGLYKWNDDVEVTIDVEEFDRYINEAEMAFCRSKETAIESYEKAIALYHGDFLPLRTDTHWFMTLNAFYHSRYVNTVKALAKLYIDTGCYEKLEQLCTKAIVYERSDEQIYSYLIVARMRTKKVQMAFDTYETAKAIMDKDLGVRKTVMLNKVYEELLSVTKGVSSYNIDEVKEDINEESMEGVFMCGYPVFKEIYHLEVRKSARSTVPESLVLITVAPMF
;
A
#
# COMPACT_ATOMS: atom_id res chain seq x y z
N VAL A 1 -15.24 -27.43 -32.60
CA VAL A 1 -15.98 -28.40 -31.76
C VAL A 1 -15.00 -29.41 -31.11
N GLY A 2 -13.98 -29.91 -31.83
CA GLY A 2 -13.02 -30.91 -31.29
C GLY A 2 -12.13 -30.36 -30.15
N ALA A 3 -11.65 -29.12 -30.26
CA ALA A 3 -10.77 -28.49 -29.25
C ALA A 3 -11.47 -28.32 -27.89
N LEU A 4 -12.74 -27.87 -27.89
CA LEU A 4 -13.52 -27.70 -26.66
C LEU A 4 -13.80 -29.05 -25.97
N LYS A 5 -14.14 -30.11 -26.73
CA LYS A 5 -14.29 -31.45 -26.17
C LYS A 5 -13.01 -31.98 -25.52
N ASN A 6 -11.85 -31.71 -26.13
CA ASN A 6 -10.57 -32.13 -25.61
C ASN A 6 -10.24 -31.33 -24.32
N LEU A 7 -10.50 -30.02 -24.28
CA LEU A 7 -10.33 -29.21 -23.08
C LEU A 7 -11.23 -29.67 -21.93
N ALA A 8 -12.52 -29.95 -22.21
CA ALA A 8 -13.45 -30.47 -21.20
C ALA A 8 -13.00 -31.84 -20.67
N TYR A 9 -12.50 -32.73 -21.55
CA TYR A 9 -11.94 -34.00 -21.14
C TYR A 9 -10.71 -33.84 -20.23
N ARG A 10 -9.78 -32.97 -20.63
CA ARG A 10 -8.58 -32.69 -19.82
C ARG A 10 -8.92 -32.08 -18.46
N LEU A 11 -9.90 -31.18 -18.40
CA LEU A 11 -10.37 -30.59 -17.17
C LEU A 11 -11.02 -31.63 -16.25
N ARG A 12 -11.91 -32.48 -16.77
CA ARG A 12 -12.50 -33.60 -15.99
C ARG A 12 -11.42 -34.54 -15.46
N LYS A 13 -10.41 -34.83 -16.29
CA LYS A 13 -9.27 -35.65 -15.84
C LYS A 13 -8.50 -34.98 -14.71
N ALA A 14 -8.19 -33.69 -14.83
CA ALA A 14 -7.48 -32.94 -13.79
C ALA A 14 -8.28 -32.88 -12.48
N LEU A 15 -9.60 -32.71 -12.55
CA LEU A 15 -10.47 -32.73 -11.36
C LEU A 15 -10.47 -34.12 -10.69
N ARG A 16 -10.54 -35.22 -11.46
CA ARG A 16 -10.40 -36.57 -10.91
C ARG A 16 -9.06 -36.83 -10.25
N ASP A 17 -7.98 -36.41 -10.91
CA ASP A 17 -6.63 -36.55 -10.38
C ASP A 17 -6.44 -35.76 -9.05
N ALA A 18 -7.24 -34.68 -8.88
CA ALA A 18 -7.33 -33.88 -7.65
C ALA A 18 -8.39 -34.39 -6.64
N SER A 19 -8.93 -35.60 -6.83
CA SER A 19 -9.95 -36.25 -5.98
C SER A 19 -11.31 -35.56 -5.95
N PHE A 20 -11.65 -34.81 -7.02
CA PHE A 20 -13.02 -34.28 -7.22
C PHE A 20 -13.87 -35.28 -8.00
N ASP A 21 -15.19 -35.19 -7.82
CA ASP A 21 -16.14 -36.02 -8.53
C ASP A 21 -16.06 -35.85 -10.07
N GLU A 22 -16.17 -36.95 -10.79
CA GLU A 22 -16.13 -36.96 -12.25
C GLU A 22 -17.25 -36.12 -12.91
N GLU A 23 -18.36 -35.97 -12.24
CA GLU A 23 -19.56 -35.29 -12.73
C GLU A 23 -19.60 -33.77 -12.43
N CYS A 24 -18.48 -33.16 -11.96
CA CYS A 24 -18.45 -31.70 -11.71
C CYS A 24 -18.80 -30.87 -12.94
N ILE A 25 -18.55 -31.38 -14.15
CA ILE A 25 -18.81 -30.66 -15.41
C ILE A 25 -19.68 -31.50 -16.30
N VAL A 26 -20.88 -31.03 -16.64
CA VAL A 26 -21.84 -31.68 -17.51
C VAL A 26 -21.93 -31.03 -18.89
N SER A 27 -22.22 -31.86 -19.90
CA SER A 27 -22.49 -31.40 -21.26
C SER A 27 -23.98 -31.08 -21.41
N VAL A 28 -24.30 -29.91 -21.97
CA VAL A 28 -25.65 -29.53 -22.30
C VAL A 28 -25.88 -29.50 -23.82
N ARG A 29 -27.17 -29.44 -24.24
CA ARG A 29 -27.52 -29.37 -25.66
C ARG A 29 -26.80 -28.20 -26.35
N GLY A 30 -26.35 -28.41 -27.58
CA GLY A 30 -25.62 -27.38 -28.35
C GLY A 30 -24.11 -27.44 -28.19
N GLY A 31 -23.55 -28.43 -27.46
CA GLY A 31 -22.09 -28.56 -27.28
C GLY A 31 -21.52 -27.61 -26.24
N LEU A 32 -22.38 -27.09 -25.38
CA LEU A 32 -21.99 -26.27 -24.22
C LEU A 32 -21.62 -27.15 -23.02
N TYR A 33 -20.86 -26.60 -22.10
CA TYR A 33 -20.50 -27.21 -20.82
C TYR A 33 -20.91 -26.27 -19.70
N LYS A 34 -21.39 -26.85 -18.59
CA LYS A 34 -21.65 -26.11 -17.35
C LYS A 34 -21.19 -26.95 -16.16
N TRP A 35 -21.08 -26.29 -15.01
CA TRP A 35 -20.98 -27.01 -13.75
C TRP A 35 -22.23 -27.83 -13.51
N ASN A 36 -22.04 -28.97 -12.89
CA ASN A 36 -23.18 -29.80 -12.48
C ASN A 36 -23.95 -29.09 -11.37
N ASP A 37 -25.27 -28.98 -11.50
CA ASP A 37 -26.11 -28.27 -10.52
C ASP A 37 -26.15 -29.00 -9.16
N ASP A 38 -25.80 -30.30 -9.12
CA ASP A 38 -25.70 -31.08 -7.90
C ASP A 38 -24.39 -30.91 -7.14
N VAL A 39 -23.44 -30.16 -7.71
CA VAL A 39 -22.13 -29.88 -7.09
C VAL A 39 -22.09 -28.43 -6.61
N GLU A 40 -21.89 -28.26 -5.31
CA GLU A 40 -21.68 -26.92 -4.76
C GLU A 40 -20.32 -26.39 -5.19
N VAL A 41 -20.33 -25.29 -5.94
CA VAL A 41 -19.13 -24.62 -6.45
C VAL A 41 -19.09 -23.21 -5.91
N THR A 42 -18.02 -22.90 -5.18
CA THR A 42 -17.74 -21.53 -4.72
C THR A 42 -16.64 -20.94 -5.58
N ILE A 43 -16.91 -19.80 -6.18
CA ILE A 43 -15.95 -19.07 -7.01
C ILE A 43 -15.45 -17.86 -6.21
N ASP A 44 -14.16 -17.80 -5.96
CA ASP A 44 -13.51 -16.78 -5.12
C ASP A 44 -13.75 -15.35 -5.59
N VAL A 45 -13.77 -15.11 -6.90
CA VAL A 45 -14.05 -13.78 -7.47
C VAL A 45 -15.53 -13.37 -7.29
N GLU A 46 -16.46 -14.31 -7.31
CA GLU A 46 -17.89 -14.03 -7.05
C GLU A 46 -18.11 -13.72 -5.57
N GLU A 47 -17.46 -14.47 -4.69
CA GLU A 47 -17.48 -14.21 -3.25
C GLU A 47 -16.81 -12.87 -2.91
N PHE A 48 -15.71 -12.53 -3.58
CA PHE A 48 -15.05 -11.24 -3.45
C PHE A 48 -16.01 -10.09 -3.78
N ASP A 49 -16.69 -10.19 -4.93
CA ASP A 49 -17.66 -9.18 -5.34
C ASP A 49 -18.87 -9.13 -4.40
N ARG A 50 -19.35 -10.27 -3.93
CA ARG A 50 -20.45 -10.35 -2.97
C ARG A 50 -20.11 -9.64 -1.67
N TYR A 51 -18.95 -9.92 -1.07
CA TYR A 51 -18.52 -9.28 0.17
C TYR A 51 -18.30 -7.77 0.00
N ILE A 52 -17.79 -7.30 -1.12
CA ILE A 52 -17.67 -5.85 -1.38
C ILE A 52 -19.06 -5.21 -1.43
N ASN A 53 -20.02 -5.81 -2.15
CA ASN A 53 -21.37 -5.29 -2.26
C ASN A 53 -22.08 -5.29 -0.88
N GLU A 54 -21.90 -6.34 -0.08
CA GLU A 54 -22.42 -6.39 1.30
C GLU A 54 -21.83 -5.28 2.16
N ALA A 55 -20.52 -5.03 2.06
CA ALA A 55 -19.84 -3.97 2.79
C ALA A 55 -20.35 -2.58 2.38
N GLU A 56 -20.50 -2.33 1.08
CA GLU A 56 -21.05 -1.07 0.55
C GLU A 56 -22.50 -0.82 1.04
N MET A 57 -23.33 -1.85 1.05
CA MET A 57 -24.70 -1.75 1.58
C MET A 57 -24.73 -1.52 3.10
N ALA A 58 -23.80 -2.12 3.82
CA ALA A 58 -23.69 -1.98 5.28
C ALA A 58 -23.08 -0.64 5.70
N PHE A 59 -22.31 0.01 4.84
CA PHE A 59 -21.52 1.21 5.16
C PHE A 59 -22.30 2.33 5.86
N CYS A 60 -23.55 2.56 5.42
CA CYS A 60 -24.42 3.58 6.01
C CYS A 60 -25.19 3.12 7.26
N ARG A 61 -25.19 1.81 7.56
CA ARG A 61 -26.00 1.22 8.64
C ARG A 61 -25.17 0.79 9.84
N SER A 62 -24.06 0.11 9.58
CA SER A 62 -23.13 -0.40 10.59
C SER A 62 -21.71 -0.43 10.02
N LYS A 63 -20.82 0.36 10.60
CA LYS A 63 -19.40 0.37 10.24
C LYS A 63 -18.75 -0.98 10.55
N GLU A 64 -19.16 -1.63 11.64
CA GLU A 64 -18.63 -2.92 12.06
C GLU A 64 -18.91 -4.00 11.02
N THR A 65 -20.15 -4.11 10.56
CA THR A 65 -20.54 -5.07 9.51
C THR A 65 -19.83 -4.78 8.18
N ALA A 66 -19.67 -3.50 7.82
CA ALA A 66 -18.95 -3.10 6.64
C ALA A 66 -17.45 -3.51 6.72
N ILE A 67 -16.83 -3.31 7.89
CA ILE A 67 -15.44 -3.72 8.14
C ILE A 67 -15.29 -5.23 7.97
N GLU A 68 -16.15 -6.03 8.62
CA GLU A 68 -16.10 -7.49 8.53
C GLU A 68 -16.24 -8.00 7.10
N SER A 69 -17.15 -7.42 6.32
CA SER A 69 -17.34 -7.80 4.94
C SER A 69 -16.15 -7.40 4.05
N TYR A 70 -15.59 -6.19 4.22
CA TYR A 70 -14.37 -5.81 3.51
C TYR A 70 -13.15 -6.66 3.91
N GLU A 71 -12.99 -7.02 5.19
CA GLU A 71 -11.93 -7.92 5.64
C GLU A 71 -12.03 -9.29 4.94
N LYS A 72 -13.25 -9.84 4.82
CA LYS A 72 -13.50 -11.10 4.09
C LYS A 72 -13.17 -10.98 2.62
N ALA A 73 -13.59 -9.88 1.97
CA ALA A 73 -13.25 -9.64 0.57
C ALA A 73 -11.71 -9.59 0.37
N ILE A 74 -11.00 -8.79 1.16
CA ILE A 74 -9.54 -8.66 1.04
C ILE A 74 -8.81 -9.97 1.32
N ALA A 75 -9.35 -10.83 2.19
CA ALA A 75 -8.77 -12.14 2.48
C ALA A 75 -8.81 -13.09 1.26
N LEU A 76 -9.74 -12.89 0.34
CA LEU A 76 -9.85 -13.68 -0.90
C LEU A 76 -8.89 -13.24 -2.00
N TYR A 77 -8.35 -12.01 -1.92
CA TYR A 77 -7.45 -11.52 -2.95
C TYR A 77 -6.02 -12.01 -2.73
N HIS A 78 -5.50 -12.78 -3.68
CA HIS A 78 -4.18 -13.38 -3.64
C HIS A 78 -3.25 -12.88 -4.77
N GLY A 79 -3.64 -11.84 -5.47
CA GLY A 79 -2.89 -11.26 -6.60
C GLY A 79 -3.59 -11.45 -7.93
N ASP A 80 -2.82 -11.43 -9.00
CA ASP A 80 -3.33 -11.49 -10.36
C ASP A 80 -4.06 -12.80 -10.64
N PHE A 81 -5.17 -12.68 -11.35
CA PHE A 81 -5.95 -13.80 -11.84
C PHE A 81 -5.16 -14.59 -12.89
N LEU A 82 -4.86 -15.86 -12.62
CA LEU A 82 -4.08 -16.74 -13.50
C LEU A 82 -2.75 -16.09 -13.97
N PRO A 83 -1.81 -15.80 -13.08
CA PRO A 83 -0.60 -15.01 -13.36
C PRO A 83 0.31 -15.59 -14.46
N LEU A 84 0.18 -16.88 -14.75
CA LEU A 84 0.93 -17.58 -15.83
C LEU A 84 0.33 -17.41 -17.22
N ARG A 85 -0.81 -16.72 -17.34
CA ARG A 85 -1.56 -16.57 -18.60
C ARG A 85 -1.68 -15.09 -18.97
N THR A 86 -0.60 -14.54 -19.52
CA THR A 86 -0.56 -13.15 -19.99
C THR A 86 -0.83 -12.99 -21.49
N ASP A 87 -1.06 -14.08 -22.19
CA ASP A 87 -1.15 -14.16 -23.64
C ASP A 87 -2.51 -13.74 -24.23
N THR A 88 -3.51 -13.47 -23.37
CA THR A 88 -4.87 -13.19 -23.84
C THR A 88 -5.37 -11.86 -23.29
N HIS A 89 -5.78 -10.94 -24.15
CA HIS A 89 -6.31 -9.61 -23.78
C HIS A 89 -7.43 -9.68 -22.74
N TRP A 90 -8.27 -10.71 -22.80
CA TRP A 90 -9.32 -10.92 -21.81
C TRP A 90 -8.78 -11.05 -20.38
N PHE A 91 -7.70 -11.82 -20.17
CA PHE A 91 -7.07 -11.94 -18.84
C PHE A 91 -6.48 -10.63 -18.35
N MET A 92 -5.82 -9.87 -19.23
CA MET A 92 -5.26 -8.57 -18.86
C MET A 92 -6.36 -7.61 -18.37
N THR A 93 -7.50 -7.59 -19.07
CA THR A 93 -8.64 -6.74 -18.69
C THR A 93 -9.23 -7.19 -17.34
N LEU A 94 -9.36 -8.50 -17.13
CA LEU A 94 -9.89 -9.07 -15.89
C LEU A 94 -8.95 -8.78 -14.71
N ASN A 95 -7.65 -8.96 -14.89
CA ASN A 95 -6.64 -8.64 -13.88
C ASN A 95 -6.69 -7.16 -13.49
N ALA A 96 -6.69 -6.26 -14.47
CA ALA A 96 -6.78 -4.82 -14.21
C ALA A 96 -8.07 -4.45 -13.46
N PHE A 97 -9.20 -5.09 -13.80
CA PHE A 97 -10.48 -4.87 -13.13
C PHE A 97 -10.42 -5.30 -11.66
N TYR A 98 -10.03 -6.56 -11.37
CA TYR A 98 -9.99 -7.06 -9.99
C TYR A 98 -8.88 -6.41 -9.17
N HIS A 99 -7.74 -6.08 -9.77
CA HIS A 99 -6.69 -5.31 -9.11
C HIS A 99 -7.19 -3.93 -8.68
N SER A 100 -7.82 -3.19 -9.59
CA SER A 100 -8.41 -1.88 -9.27
C SER A 100 -9.49 -1.98 -8.19
N ARG A 101 -10.33 -3.02 -8.27
CA ARG A 101 -11.38 -3.27 -7.27
C ARG A 101 -10.79 -3.58 -5.89
N TYR A 102 -9.73 -4.40 -5.84
CA TYR A 102 -8.97 -4.66 -4.61
C TYR A 102 -8.39 -3.37 -4.00
N VAL A 103 -7.68 -2.56 -4.79
CA VAL A 103 -7.09 -1.31 -4.32
C VAL A 103 -8.15 -0.36 -3.77
N ASN A 104 -9.31 -0.24 -4.45
CA ASN A 104 -10.41 0.58 -3.97
C ASN A 104 -11.01 0.04 -2.66
N THR A 105 -11.12 -1.29 -2.52
CA THR A 105 -11.59 -1.95 -1.30
C THR A 105 -10.62 -1.71 -0.13
N VAL A 106 -9.32 -1.81 -0.36
CA VAL A 106 -8.29 -1.46 0.63
C VAL A 106 -8.45 -0.02 1.10
N LYS A 107 -8.65 0.92 0.17
CA LYS A 107 -8.84 2.35 0.52
C LYS A 107 -10.12 2.60 1.29
N ALA A 108 -11.21 1.90 0.96
CA ALA A 108 -12.47 2.01 1.68
C ALA A 108 -12.34 1.48 3.12
N LEU A 109 -11.74 0.29 3.29
CA LEU A 109 -11.49 -0.28 4.62
C LEU A 109 -10.52 0.57 5.45
N ALA A 110 -9.47 1.10 4.81
CA ALA A 110 -8.52 1.98 5.48
C ALA A 110 -9.19 3.23 6.08
N LYS A 111 -10.13 3.85 5.36
CA LYS A 111 -10.92 4.97 5.88
C LYS A 111 -11.76 4.56 7.09
N LEU A 112 -12.41 3.39 7.04
CA LEU A 112 -13.19 2.87 8.17
C LEU A 112 -12.31 2.61 9.39
N TYR A 113 -11.10 2.08 9.21
CA TYR A 113 -10.15 1.89 10.32
C TYR A 113 -9.66 3.21 10.92
N ILE A 114 -9.47 4.25 10.11
CA ILE A 114 -9.15 5.59 10.59
C ILE A 114 -10.33 6.15 11.41
N ASP A 115 -11.54 6.04 10.88
CA ASP A 115 -12.76 6.52 11.53
C ASP A 115 -13.05 5.83 12.86
N THR A 116 -12.68 4.55 12.98
CA THR A 116 -12.88 3.72 14.18
C THR A 116 -11.66 3.69 15.11
N GLY A 117 -10.55 4.32 14.71
CA GLY A 117 -9.31 4.34 15.48
C GLY A 117 -8.54 3.02 15.51
N CYS A 118 -8.83 2.08 14.60
CA CYS A 118 -8.19 0.76 14.54
C CYS A 118 -6.85 0.81 13.80
N TYR A 119 -5.87 1.56 14.33
CA TYR A 119 -4.62 1.86 13.63
C TYR A 119 -3.69 0.65 13.45
N GLU A 120 -3.70 -0.32 14.35
CA GLU A 120 -2.94 -1.56 14.21
C GLU A 120 -3.44 -2.41 13.02
N LYS A 121 -4.77 -2.49 12.85
CA LYS A 121 -5.37 -3.16 11.70
C LYS A 121 -5.09 -2.40 10.40
N LEU A 122 -5.11 -1.07 10.45
CA LEU A 122 -4.75 -0.20 9.32
C LEU A 122 -3.30 -0.44 8.88
N GLU A 123 -2.36 -0.52 9.81
CA GLU A 123 -0.95 -0.81 9.50
C GLU A 123 -0.80 -2.17 8.80
N GLN A 124 -1.45 -3.20 9.34
CA GLN A 124 -1.42 -4.55 8.75
C GLN A 124 -2.03 -4.57 7.34
N LEU A 125 -3.18 -3.92 7.17
CA LEU A 125 -3.85 -3.79 5.87
C LEU A 125 -2.95 -3.15 4.83
N CYS A 126 -2.42 -1.96 5.13
CA CYS A 126 -1.58 -1.21 4.19
C CYS A 126 -0.26 -1.94 3.91
N THR A 127 0.36 -2.57 4.92
CA THR A 127 1.58 -3.36 4.73
C THR A 127 1.37 -4.54 3.77
N LYS A 128 0.21 -5.20 3.81
CA LYS A 128 -0.14 -6.24 2.84
C LYS A 128 -0.44 -5.65 1.47
N ALA A 129 -1.14 -4.53 1.43
CA ALA A 129 -1.58 -3.91 0.17
C ALA A 129 -0.42 -3.42 -0.69
N ILE A 130 0.65 -2.87 -0.12
CA ILE A 130 1.84 -2.42 -0.87
C ILE A 130 2.61 -3.56 -1.55
N VAL A 131 2.36 -4.82 -1.19
CA VAL A 131 2.93 -5.98 -1.90
C VAL A 131 2.32 -6.12 -3.29
N TYR A 132 1.01 -5.84 -3.41
CA TYR A 132 0.26 -5.94 -4.66
C TYR A 132 0.23 -4.61 -5.43
N GLU A 133 0.17 -3.48 -4.71
CA GLU A 133 0.15 -2.13 -5.30
C GLU A 133 1.24 -1.27 -4.67
N ARG A 134 2.39 -1.20 -5.36
CA ARG A 134 3.59 -0.51 -4.87
C ARG A 134 3.59 0.99 -5.16
N SER A 135 2.75 1.45 -6.07
CA SER A 135 2.82 2.81 -6.61
C SER A 135 1.67 3.71 -6.14
N ASP A 136 0.84 3.25 -5.19
CA ASP A 136 -0.30 4.03 -4.72
C ASP A 136 0.07 4.94 -3.53
N GLU A 137 0.15 6.24 -3.79
CA GLU A 137 0.45 7.29 -2.81
C GLU A 137 -0.47 7.25 -1.58
N GLN A 138 -1.76 6.95 -1.80
CA GLN A 138 -2.76 6.97 -0.73
C GLN A 138 -2.58 5.84 0.26
N ILE A 139 -2.20 4.65 -0.20
CA ILE A 139 -1.92 3.49 0.67
C ILE A 139 -0.72 3.78 1.56
N TYR A 140 0.36 4.36 1.00
CA TYR A 140 1.50 4.80 1.80
C TYR A 140 1.13 5.88 2.82
N SER A 141 0.31 6.84 2.43
CA SER A 141 -0.17 7.88 3.34
C SER A 141 -0.95 7.30 4.52
N TYR A 142 -1.81 6.32 4.28
CA TYR A 142 -2.51 5.59 5.33
C TYR A 142 -1.56 4.80 6.24
N LEU A 143 -0.53 4.16 5.68
CA LEU A 143 0.47 3.43 6.45
C LEU A 143 1.26 4.37 7.37
N ILE A 144 1.67 5.54 6.87
CA ILE A 144 2.35 6.55 7.66
C ILE A 144 1.45 7.02 8.82
N VAL A 145 0.18 7.34 8.53
CA VAL A 145 -0.79 7.74 9.56
C VAL A 145 -0.95 6.64 10.62
N ALA A 146 -1.08 5.38 10.20
CA ALA A 146 -1.18 4.26 11.14
C ALA A 146 0.03 4.18 12.08
N ARG A 147 1.24 4.29 11.52
CA ARG A 147 2.50 4.25 12.28
C ARG A 147 2.68 5.44 13.21
N MET A 148 2.24 6.62 12.80
CA MET A 148 2.22 7.80 13.66
C MET A 148 1.29 7.59 14.87
N ARG A 149 0.08 7.10 14.64
CA ARG A 149 -0.92 6.88 15.69
C ARG A 149 -0.54 5.73 16.64
N THR A 150 0.21 4.75 16.16
CA THR A 150 0.78 3.65 16.99
C THR A 150 2.13 3.99 17.61
N LYS A 151 2.55 5.28 17.57
CA LYS A 151 3.82 5.78 18.12
C LYS A 151 5.10 5.19 17.50
N LYS A 152 5.00 4.62 16.31
CA LYS A 152 6.13 4.07 15.54
C LYS A 152 6.73 5.15 14.62
N VAL A 153 7.13 6.27 15.20
CA VAL A 153 7.51 7.49 14.46
C VAL A 153 8.65 7.23 13.48
N GLN A 154 9.70 6.52 13.89
CA GLN A 154 10.82 6.21 13.00
C GLN A 154 10.38 5.40 11.80
N MET A 155 9.55 4.37 12.00
CA MET A 155 9.00 3.57 10.89
C MET A 155 8.10 4.40 9.96
N ALA A 156 7.45 5.45 10.46
CA ALA A 156 6.67 6.37 9.65
C ALA A 156 7.58 7.18 8.71
N PHE A 157 8.72 7.70 9.21
CA PHE A 157 9.73 8.37 8.39
C PHE A 157 10.32 7.45 7.33
N ASP A 158 10.72 6.24 7.70
CA ASP A 158 11.28 5.25 6.75
C ASP A 158 10.27 4.91 5.64
N THR A 159 8.98 4.86 6.00
CA THR A 159 7.89 4.63 5.02
C THR A 159 7.77 5.80 4.05
N TYR A 160 7.84 7.02 4.56
CA TYR A 160 7.78 8.22 3.72
C TYR A 160 8.94 8.27 2.72
N GLU A 161 10.17 8.04 3.17
CA GLU A 161 11.35 8.03 2.29
C GLU A 161 11.25 6.91 1.24
N THR A 162 10.78 5.73 1.64
CA THR A 162 10.56 4.61 0.72
C THR A 162 9.50 4.96 -0.34
N ALA A 163 8.35 5.49 0.08
CA ALA A 163 7.28 5.89 -0.81
C ALA A 163 7.74 6.96 -1.80
N LYS A 164 8.46 7.97 -1.31
CA LYS A 164 9.01 9.04 -2.14
C LYS A 164 9.98 8.52 -3.20
N ALA A 165 10.88 7.61 -2.81
CA ALA A 165 11.83 7.00 -3.74
C ALA A 165 11.12 6.19 -4.84
N ILE A 166 10.05 5.46 -4.50
CA ILE A 166 9.24 4.70 -5.46
C ILE A 166 8.52 5.66 -6.43
N MET A 167 7.86 6.70 -5.90
CA MET A 167 7.12 7.66 -6.73
C MET A 167 8.06 8.42 -7.69
N ASP A 168 9.24 8.83 -7.22
CA ASP A 168 10.23 9.51 -8.06
C ASP A 168 10.75 8.58 -9.18
N LYS A 169 11.03 7.31 -8.86
CA LYS A 169 11.62 6.34 -9.78
C LYS A 169 10.62 5.79 -10.79
N ASP A 170 9.45 5.36 -10.31
CA ASP A 170 8.50 4.58 -11.13
C ASP A 170 7.52 5.48 -11.88
N LEU A 171 7.13 6.62 -11.30
CA LEU A 171 6.14 7.52 -11.88
C LEU A 171 6.72 8.86 -12.37
N GLY A 172 7.97 9.19 -12.05
CA GLY A 172 8.56 10.49 -12.37
C GLY A 172 7.84 11.67 -11.70
N VAL A 173 7.00 11.40 -10.71
CA VAL A 173 6.14 12.40 -10.04
C VAL A 173 6.90 13.00 -8.86
N ARG A 174 7.44 14.19 -9.05
CA ARG A 174 8.18 14.94 -8.00
C ARG A 174 7.29 15.62 -6.95
N LYS A 175 5.97 15.72 -7.20
CA LYS A 175 5.02 16.38 -6.27
C LYS A 175 3.91 15.41 -5.89
N THR A 176 4.07 14.76 -4.77
CA THR A 176 3.08 13.91 -4.13
C THR A 176 2.34 14.74 -3.06
N VAL A 177 1.11 15.12 -3.36
CA VAL A 177 0.34 16.06 -2.51
C VAL A 177 -0.03 15.42 -1.17
N MET A 178 -0.44 14.14 -1.21
CA MET A 178 -0.85 13.41 -0.01
C MET A 178 0.33 13.09 0.90
N LEU A 179 1.43 12.60 0.33
CA LEU A 179 2.64 12.29 1.09
C LEU A 179 3.23 13.55 1.74
N ASN A 180 3.26 14.68 1.03
CA ASN A 180 3.75 15.93 1.60
C ASN A 180 2.90 16.40 2.76
N LYS A 181 1.56 16.29 2.66
CA LYS A 181 0.65 16.64 3.75
C LYS A 181 0.89 15.78 4.98
N VAL A 182 0.98 14.47 4.80
CA VAL A 182 1.23 13.53 5.91
C VAL A 182 2.63 13.74 6.50
N TYR A 183 3.62 14.12 5.70
CA TYR A 183 4.95 14.47 6.18
C TYR A 183 4.96 15.71 7.05
N GLU A 184 4.21 16.75 6.66
CA GLU A 184 4.05 17.96 7.51
C GLU A 184 3.39 17.59 8.85
N GLU A 185 2.39 16.72 8.85
CA GLU A 185 1.77 16.21 10.07
C GLU A 185 2.77 15.40 10.92
N LEU A 186 3.57 14.53 10.31
CA LEU A 186 4.63 13.75 10.96
C LEU A 186 5.65 14.68 11.65
N LEU A 187 6.10 15.73 10.96
CA LEU A 187 7.01 16.73 11.55
C LEU A 187 6.36 17.49 12.71
N SER A 188 5.07 17.79 12.65
CA SER A 188 4.37 18.48 13.72
C SER A 188 4.27 17.64 15.00
N VAL A 189 4.02 16.34 14.83
CA VAL A 189 3.99 15.36 15.95
C VAL A 189 5.36 15.27 16.62
N THR A 190 6.43 15.30 15.83
CA THR A 190 7.80 15.24 16.34
C THR A 190 8.15 16.53 17.09
N LYS A 191 7.70 17.69 16.59
CA LYS A 191 7.89 18.98 17.29
C LYS A 191 7.09 19.07 18.60
N GLY A 192 5.95 18.37 18.71
CA GLY A 192 5.10 18.33 19.92
C GLY A 192 5.63 17.39 21.02
N VAL A 193 6.52 16.47 20.69
CA VAL A 193 7.19 15.55 21.64
C VAL A 193 8.41 16.20 22.32
N SER A 194 8.80 17.40 21.92
CA SER A 194 9.93 18.13 22.52
C SER A 194 9.59 18.78 23.87
N SER A 195 9.03 18.01 24.82
CA SER A 195 9.33 18.19 26.23
C SER A 195 10.50 17.27 26.61
N TYR A 196 11.55 17.27 25.79
CA TYR A 196 12.80 16.69 26.23
C TYR A 196 13.32 17.50 27.42
N ASN A 197 13.66 16.80 28.48
CA ASN A 197 14.48 17.39 29.53
C ASN A 197 15.74 17.97 28.85
N ILE A 198 16.00 19.26 29.03
CA ILE A 198 17.12 19.96 28.37
C ILE A 198 18.45 19.25 28.61
N ASP A 199 18.56 18.52 29.70
CA ASP A 199 19.75 17.78 30.05
C ASP A 199 19.90 16.48 29.26
N GLU A 200 18.78 15.75 28.97
CA GLU A 200 18.79 14.58 28.07
C GLU A 200 19.11 14.97 26.61
N VAL A 201 18.58 16.10 26.14
CA VAL A 201 18.90 16.63 24.81
C VAL A 201 20.39 17.08 24.73
N LYS A 202 20.97 17.62 25.82
CA LYS A 202 22.38 17.98 25.85
C LYS A 202 23.28 16.74 25.86
N GLU A 203 22.89 15.67 26.55
CA GLU A 203 23.62 14.40 26.54
C GLU A 203 23.59 13.76 25.16
N ASP A 204 22.44 13.73 24.52
CA ASP A 204 22.25 13.17 23.16
C ASP A 204 22.99 13.96 22.06
N ILE A 205 23.07 15.31 22.22
CA ILE A 205 23.82 16.18 21.30
C ILE A 205 25.34 16.11 21.58
N ASN A 206 25.75 15.83 22.84
CA ASN A 206 27.17 15.73 23.21
C ASN A 206 27.76 14.33 22.98
N GLU A 207 27.00 13.33 22.61
CA GLU A 207 27.52 12.05 22.15
C GLU A 207 28.28 12.25 20.83
N GLU A 208 29.59 12.28 20.93
CA GLU A 208 30.62 12.28 19.91
C GLU A 208 30.51 13.36 18.82
N SER A 209 31.38 14.34 18.92
CA SER A 209 31.78 15.18 17.80
C SER A 209 32.33 14.25 16.68
N MET A 210 31.49 13.81 15.77
CA MET A 210 31.99 13.17 14.56
C MET A 210 32.86 14.16 13.80
N GLU A 211 34.16 13.93 13.79
CA GLU A 211 35.07 14.61 12.88
C GLU A 211 34.69 14.20 11.44
N GLY A 212 34.19 15.13 10.67
CA GLY A 212 33.84 14.85 9.27
C GLY A 212 32.72 15.72 8.69
N VAL A 213 32.34 15.44 7.47
CA VAL A 213 31.29 16.16 6.77
C VAL A 213 29.94 15.61 7.20
N PHE A 214 29.05 16.48 7.72
CA PHE A 214 27.68 16.11 8.02
C PHE A 214 26.89 15.87 6.74
N MET A 215 26.46 14.62 6.52
CA MET A 215 25.64 14.25 5.38
C MET A 215 24.17 14.20 5.76
N CYS A 216 23.35 15.04 5.14
CA CYS A 216 21.91 15.07 5.41
C CYS A 216 21.10 15.20 4.13
N GLY A 217 19.85 14.76 4.18
CA GLY A 217 18.90 15.01 3.11
C GLY A 217 18.50 16.49 3.00
N TYR A 218 18.00 16.88 1.82
CA TYR A 218 17.60 18.27 1.54
C TYR A 218 16.66 18.92 2.58
N PRO A 219 15.67 18.22 3.15
CA PRO A 219 14.81 18.81 4.18
C PRO A 219 15.55 19.22 5.44
N VAL A 220 16.46 18.37 5.93
CA VAL A 220 17.31 18.67 7.11
C VAL A 220 18.27 19.81 6.77
N PHE A 221 18.88 19.77 5.60
CA PHE A 221 19.72 20.87 5.11
C PHE A 221 18.98 22.21 5.09
N LYS A 222 17.73 22.23 4.62
CA LYS A 222 16.89 23.44 4.58
C LYS A 222 16.66 24.04 5.99
N GLU A 223 16.39 23.19 6.97
CA GLU A 223 16.21 23.65 8.35
C GLU A 223 17.53 24.19 8.95
N ILE A 224 18.65 23.51 8.70
CA ILE A 224 19.99 23.99 9.10
C ILE A 224 20.28 25.34 8.44
N TYR A 225 20.02 25.47 7.14
CA TYR A 225 20.19 26.73 6.43
C TYR A 225 19.35 27.86 7.04
N HIS A 226 18.09 27.62 7.39
CA HIS A 226 17.25 28.62 8.05
C HIS A 226 17.75 28.99 9.45
N LEU A 227 18.34 28.04 10.18
CA LEU A 227 18.97 28.32 11.48
C LEU A 227 20.20 29.20 11.30
N GLU A 228 21.08 28.91 10.34
CA GLU A 228 22.28 29.70 10.07
C GLU A 228 21.93 31.09 9.54
N VAL A 229 20.93 31.24 8.66
CA VAL A 229 20.43 32.56 8.24
C VAL A 229 19.95 33.40 9.44
N ARG A 230 19.21 32.80 10.38
CA ARG A 230 18.78 33.51 11.61
C ARG A 230 19.96 33.87 12.53
N LYS A 231 20.97 33.00 12.58
CA LYS A 231 22.20 33.24 13.35
C LYS A 231 23.03 34.37 12.71
N SER A 232 23.25 34.31 11.39
CA SER A 232 23.93 35.33 10.61
C SER A 232 23.26 36.71 10.71
N ALA A 233 21.93 36.76 10.76
CA ALA A 233 21.19 38.02 10.97
C ALA A 233 21.40 38.63 12.37
N ARG A 234 21.89 37.86 13.33
CA ARG A 234 22.21 38.32 14.73
C ARG A 234 23.69 38.49 14.96
N SER A 235 24.53 37.94 14.10
CA SER A 235 25.97 38.04 14.15
C SER A 235 26.48 38.97 13.03
N THR A 236 27.57 39.66 13.28
CA THR A 236 28.25 40.50 12.27
C THR A 236 29.18 39.69 11.36
N VAL A 237 29.21 38.38 11.52
CA VAL A 237 30.06 37.48 10.73
C VAL A 237 29.33 37.03 9.49
N PRO A 238 29.81 37.34 8.28
CA PRO A 238 29.20 36.88 7.05
C PRO A 238 29.45 35.39 6.86
N GLU A 239 28.39 34.65 6.58
CA GLU A 239 28.42 33.23 6.23
C GLU A 239 28.12 33.06 4.74
N SER A 240 28.78 32.12 4.10
CA SER A 240 28.59 31.83 2.65
C SER A 240 28.13 30.41 2.45
N LEU A 241 27.10 30.24 1.60
CA LEU A 241 26.67 28.95 1.14
C LEU A 241 27.38 28.63 -0.18
N VAL A 242 28.04 27.48 -0.25
CA VAL A 242 28.68 26.97 -1.47
C VAL A 242 27.96 25.72 -1.95
N LEU A 243 27.44 25.75 -3.18
CA LEU A 243 26.85 24.61 -3.83
C LEU A 243 27.90 23.97 -4.77
N ILE A 244 28.25 22.72 -4.48
CA ILE A 244 29.17 21.94 -5.34
C ILE A 244 28.37 20.84 -6.03
N THR A 245 28.34 20.86 -7.36
CA THR A 245 27.73 19.80 -8.16
C THR A 245 28.83 18.91 -8.72
N VAL A 246 28.81 17.64 -8.37
CA VAL A 246 29.74 16.64 -8.92
C VAL A 246 29.02 15.86 -10.02
N ALA A 247 29.49 15.99 -11.26
CA ALA A 247 29.01 15.17 -12.37
C ALA A 247 29.75 13.82 -12.33
N PRO A 248 29.05 12.69 -12.53
CA PRO A 248 29.74 11.41 -12.69
C PRO A 248 30.62 11.49 -13.96
N MET A 249 31.89 11.17 -13.82
CA MET A 249 32.75 10.92 -14.97
C MET A 249 32.39 9.54 -15.51
N PHE A 250 31.89 9.52 -16.74
CA PHE A 250 31.66 8.29 -17.52
C PHE A 250 32.96 7.74 -18.05
#